data_eaecd67ebec1fd0485c13fcf2af5adc6
#
_entry.id   eaecd67ebec1fd0485c13fcf2af5adc6
#
_cell.length_a   1.000
_cell.length_b   1.000
_cell.length_c   1.000
_cell.angle_alpha   90.00
_cell.angle_beta   90.00
_cell.angle_gamma   90.00
#
_symmetry.space_group_name_H-M   'P 1'
#
loop_
_entity.id
_entity.type
_entity.pdbx_description
1 polymer ?
#
loop_
_entity_poly.entity_id
_entity_poly.type
_entity_poly.pdbx_seq_one_letter_code
_entity_poly.pdbx_strand_id
1 'polypeptide(L)'
;MIGLMNAGLSGATLGHSDIGGYTSAPNKFKILNYTRDKELLQRWIEMNTFSDVIMRSHPSSAPDDNYQIYDEDDTILFFKKFVDIHVKLADYKMKLMQEANQKGTPFTRPMILHFPHDARARIEHSQFMLGENLLMAPIFREGTDSRNVYLAGPATWKHLWTGKEFTVDSNGMTLFDFSAPIGQPIVFTRDTESFKISELFTEEYASESEQNVIFIQ
;
A
#
# COMPACT_ATOMS: atom_id res chain seq x y z
N MET A 1 4.19 7.25 -5.26
CA MET A 1 3.09 6.44 -5.82
C MET A 1 2.65 6.93 -7.20
N ILE A 2 2.14 8.15 -7.39
CA ILE A 2 1.69 8.65 -8.71
C ILE A 2 2.78 8.49 -9.78
N GLY A 3 4.05 8.78 -9.42
CA GLY A 3 5.19 8.56 -10.31
C GLY A 3 5.39 7.11 -10.72
N LEU A 4 5.22 6.15 -9.81
CA LEU A 4 5.32 4.71 -10.11
C LEU A 4 4.20 4.26 -11.06
N MET A 5 2.97 4.72 -10.86
CA MET A 5 1.85 4.42 -11.76
C MET A 5 2.07 5.00 -13.17
N ASN A 6 2.52 6.24 -13.27
CA ASN A 6 2.82 6.88 -14.56
C ASN A 6 3.99 6.21 -15.28
N ALA A 7 5.04 5.85 -14.54
CA ALA A 7 6.17 5.08 -15.07
C ALA A 7 5.70 3.72 -15.61
N GLY A 8 4.81 3.04 -14.87
CA GLY A 8 4.20 1.78 -15.29
C GLY A 8 3.44 1.92 -16.62
N LEU A 9 2.61 2.94 -16.78
CA LEU A 9 1.91 3.24 -18.03
C LEU A 9 2.86 3.60 -19.18
N SER A 10 4.08 4.06 -18.86
CA SER A 10 5.12 4.42 -19.82
C SER A 10 6.11 3.29 -20.11
N GLY A 11 5.85 2.07 -19.61
CA GLY A 11 6.66 0.87 -19.87
C GLY A 11 7.64 0.48 -18.77
N ALA A 12 7.79 1.25 -17.69
CA ALA A 12 8.55 0.83 -16.51
C ALA A 12 7.65 -0.06 -15.62
N THR A 13 7.61 -1.34 -15.92
CA THR A 13 6.64 -2.27 -15.33
C THR A 13 6.91 -2.65 -13.88
N LEU A 14 8.16 -2.56 -13.44
CA LEU A 14 8.59 -2.84 -12.07
C LEU A 14 9.08 -1.56 -11.41
N GLY A 15 8.71 -1.35 -10.17
CA GLY A 15 9.08 -0.16 -9.40
C GLY A 15 9.61 -0.50 -8.02
N HIS A 16 10.34 0.45 -7.47
CA HIS A 16 10.82 0.45 -6.09
C HIS A 16 10.93 1.88 -5.60
N SER A 17 10.63 2.09 -4.34
CA SER A 17 10.89 3.34 -3.63
C SER A 17 11.65 3.06 -2.33
N ASP A 18 12.72 3.82 -2.06
CA ASP A 18 13.42 3.72 -0.78
C ASP A 18 12.50 4.19 0.36
N ILE A 19 12.12 3.27 1.24
CA ILE A 19 11.19 3.54 2.36
C ILE A 19 11.75 4.68 3.21
N GLY A 20 10.95 5.73 3.36
CA GLY A 20 11.29 6.95 4.09
C GLY A 20 12.12 7.96 3.29
N GLY A 21 12.44 7.66 2.01
CA GLY A 21 13.22 8.54 1.13
C GLY A 21 14.73 8.45 1.35
N TYR A 22 15.49 8.65 0.27
CA TYR A 22 16.96 8.56 0.28
C TYR A 22 17.65 9.92 0.50
N THR A 23 16.90 11.02 0.41
CA THR A 23 17.45 12.39 0.52
C THR A 23 16.75 13.12 1.66
N SER A 24 17.51 13.92 2.41
CA SER A 24 16.99 14.87 3.38
C SER A 24 17.76 16.18 3.31
N ALA A 25 17.09 17.26 3.70
CA ALA A 25 17.67 18.59 3.85
C ALA A 25 17.27 19.13 5.21
N PRO A 26 18.04 18.79 6.28
CA PRO A 26 17.80 19.35 7.59
C PRO A 26 18.03 20.86 7.55
N ASN A 27 17.06 21.61 8.06
CA ASN A 27 17.05 23.04 7.92
C ASN A 27 17.94 23.75 8.95
N LYS A 28 19.23 23.85 8.65
CA LYS A 28 20.14 24.72 9.45
C LYS A 28 19.78 26.22 9.37
N PHE A 29 18.96 26.64 8.39
CA PHE A 29 18.62 28.04 8.13
C PHE A 29 17.12 28.35 8.05
N LYS A 30 16.22 27.44 8.48
CA LYS A 30 14.75 27.55 8.46
C LYS A 30 14.10 27.86 7.09
N ILE A 31 14.76 27.57 5.98
CA ILE A 31 14.26 27.82 4.63
C ILE A 31 13.57 26.58 4.06
N LEU A 32 14.11 25.38 4.29
CA LEU A 32 13.53 24.10 3.89
C LEU A 32 13.85 23.08 5.00
N ASN A 33 12.83 22.45 5.56
CA ASN A 33 12.99 21.29 6.43
C ASN A 33 12.43 20.07 5.70
N TYR A 34 13.33 19.17 5.31
CA TYR A 34 12.98 17.96 4.59
C TYR A 34 13.60 16.77 5.34
N THR A 35 12.95 16.41 6.44
CA THR A 35 13.33 15.27 7.28
C THR A 35 12.12 14.36 7.46
N ARG A 36 12.34 13.08 7.70
CA ARG A 36 11.26 12.15 7.98
C ARG A 36 11.09 11.97 9.49
N ASP A 37 9.85 11.91 9.91
CA ASP A 37 9.42 11.48 11.24
C ASP A 37 8.98 10.00 11.25
N LYS A 38 8.53 9.53 12.40
CA LYS A 38 8.04 8.18 12.61
C LYS A 38 6.82 7.87 11.75
N GLU A 39 5.83 8.80 11.70
CA GLU A 39 4.59 8.60 10.95
C GLU A 39 4.87 8.44 9.46
N LEU A 40 5.68 9.31 8.86
CA LEU A 40 6.06 9.23 7.46
C LEU A 40 6.73 7.88 7.15
N LEU A 41 7.67 7.44 8.00
CA LEU A 41 8.33 6.15 7.84
C LEU A 41 7.33 5.00 7.86
N GLN A 42 6.42 4.98 8.85
CA GLN A 42 5.41 3.94 9.00
C GLN A 42 4.43 3.91 7.82
N ARG A 43 3.90 5.06 7.39
CA ARG A 43 2.99 5.16 6.23
C ARG A 43 3.68 4.72 4.93
N TRP A 44 4.97 4.98 4.79
CA TRP A 44 5.73 4.53 3.62
C TRP A 44 6.00 3.02 3.65
N ILE A 45 6.26 2.44 4.82
CA ILE A 45 6.34 0.98 5.01
C ILE A 45 5.03 0.32 4.57
N GLU A 46 3.89 0.83 5.05
CA GLU A 46 2.56 0.35 4.67
C GLU A 46 2.37 0.35 3.15
N MET A 47 2.65 1.47 2.49
CA MET A 47 2.49 1.59 1.05
C MET A 47 3.44 0.68 0.28
N ASN A 48 4.73 0.66 0.65
CA ASN A 48 5.77 -0.12 -0.03
C ASN A 48 5.47 -1.62 -0.03
N THR A 49 4.90 -2.13 1.07
CA THR A 49 4.48 -3.54 1.19
C THR A 49 3.58 -3.99 0.05
N PHE A 50 2.68 -3.11 -0.41
CA PHE A 50 1.67 -3.41 -1.42
C PHE A 50 1.96 -2.78 -2.79
N SER A 51 3.02 -2.00 -2.95
CA SER A 51 3.33 -1.33 -4.20
C SER A 51 4.64 -1.78 -4.86
N ASP A 52 5.62 -2.22 -4.07
CA ASP A 52 6.99 -2.38 -4.54
C ASP A 52 7.40 -3.85 -4.63
N VAL A 53 8.38 -4.11 -5.48
CA VAL A 53 8.95 -5.46 -5.67
C VAL A 53 9.76 -5.89 -4.45
N ILE A 54 10.45 -4.95 -3.81
CA ILE A 54 11.28 -5.17 -2.63
C ILE A 54 10.95 -4.15 -1.54
N MET A 55 11.16 -4.55 -0.28
CA MET A 55 11.10 -3.66 0.87
C MET A 55 12.52 -3.29 1.30
N ARG A 56 12.85 -2.01 1.18
CA ARG A 56 14.15 -1.48 1.58
C ARG A 56 13.99 -0.10 2.20
N SER A 57 14.45 0.06 3.44
CA SER A 57 14.63 1.38 4.03
C SER A 57 16.01 1.94 3.69
N HIS A 58 16.07 3.26 3.51
CA HIS A 58 17.30 3.99 3.31
C HIS A 58 17.54 4.92 4.50
N PRO A 59 18.78 4.99 5.06
CA PRO A 59 19.06 5.84 6.22
C PRO A 59 18.95 7.34 5.92
N SER A 60 18.82 7.71 4.64
CA SER A 60 18.84 9.09 4.14
C SER A 60 20.25 9.68 4.07
N SER A 61 20.38 10.86 3.44
CA SER A 61 21.65 11.59 3.35
C SER A 61 22.07 12.27 4.66
N ALA A 62 21.18 12.37 5.64
CA ALA A 62 21.43 12.85 6.99
C ALA A 62 20.75 11.91 8.01
N PRO A 63 21.36 10.76 8.33
CA PRO A 63 20.73 9.73 9.17
C PRO A 63 20.30 10.24 10.54
N ASP A 64 21.13 11.06 11.19
CA ASP A 64 20.89 11.56 12.55
C ASP A 64 19.72 12.55 12.65
N ASP A 65 19.29 13.12 11.53
CA ASP A 65 18.17 14.07 11.45
C ASP A 65 16.86 13.37 11.00
N ASN A 66 16.89 12.06 10.77
CA ASN A 66 15.76 11.31 10.23
C ASN A 66 15.46 10.10 11.10
N TYR A 67 14.19 9.91 11.43
CA TYR A 67 13.74 8.74 12.16
C TYR A 67 14.06 7.44 11.42
N GLN A 68 14.64 6.46 12.11
CA GLN A 68 15.10 5.19 11.56
C GLN A 68 14.23 4.02 12.03
N ILE A 69 14.25 2.89 11.31
CA ILE A 69 13.52 1.67 11.71
C ILE A 69 13.99 1.16 13.06
N TYR A 70 15.26 1.35 13.38
CA TYR A 70 15.92 0.84 14.58
C TYR A 70 15.97 1.82 15.77
N ASP A 71 15.32 2.98 15.66
CA ASP A 71 15.31 3.97 16.75
C ASP A 71 14.45 3.52 17.95
N GLU A 72 13.40 2.73 17.67
CA GLU A 72 12.51 2.22 18.70
C GLU A 72 12.08 0.77 18.40
N ASP A 73 11.97 -0.07 19.43
CA ASP A 73 11.61 -1.50 19.30
C ASP A 73 10.22 -1.70 18.65
N ASP A 74 9.26 -0.84 18.94
CA ASP A 74 7.93 -0.91 18.36
C ASP A 74 7.96 -0.68 16.84
N THR A 75 8.88 0.14 16.35
CA THR A 75 9.06 0.36 14.91
C THR A 75 9.70 -0.84 14.23
N ILE A 76 10.61 -1.55 14.91
CA ILE A 76 11.16 -2.82 14.41
C ILE A 76 10.04 -3.86 14.29
N LEU A 77 9.19 -3.99 15.31
CA LEU A 77 8.05 -4.91 15.28
C LEU A 77 7.02 -4.53 14.20
N PHE A 78 6.75 -3.24 14.05
CA PHE A 78 5.91 -2.72 12.99
C PHE A 78 6.46 -3.08 11.61
N PHE A 79 7.76 -2.83 11.37
CA PHE A 79 8.40 -3.18 10.10
C PHE A 79 8.35 -4.69 9.85
N LYS A 80 8.63 -5.50 10.88
CA LYS A 80 8.55 -6.97 10.80
C LYS A 80 7.16 -7.42 10.34
N LYS A 81 6.08 -6.89 10.93
CA LYS A 81 4.70 -7.21 10.53
C LYS A 81 4.51 -7.03 9.01
N PHE A 82 4.96 -5.92 8.46
CA PHE A 82 4.80 -5.61 7.03
C PHE A 82 5.74 -6.42 6.14
N VAL A 83 6.94 -6.79 6.62
CA VAL A 83 7.82 -7.75 5.95
C VAL A 83 7.14 -9.12 5.87
N ASP A 84 6.52 -9.59 6.94
CA ASP A 84 5.80 -10.88 6.94
C ASP A 84 4.66 -10.88 5.91
N ILE A 85 3.91 -9.78 5.78
CA ILE A 85 2.89 -9.59 4.73
C ILE A 85 3.52 -9.61 3.33
N HIS A 86 4.62 -8.89 3.15
CA HIS A 86 5.34 -8.84 1.88
C HIS A 86 5.80 -10.23 1.44
N VAL A 87 6.31 -11.03 2.38
CA VAL A 87 6.72 -12.43 2.13
C VAL A 87 5.51 -13.31 1.78
N LYS A 88 4.37 -13.16 2.48
CA LYS A 88 3.12 -13.87 2.11
C LYS A 88 2.67 -13.54 0.68
N LEU A 89 2.92 -12.33 0.20
CA LEU A 89 2.61 -11.91 -1.16
C LEU A 89 3.65 -12.36 -2.22
N ALA A 90 4.74 -13.03 -1.82
CA ALA A 90 5.87 -13.33 -2.73
C ALA A 90 5.44 -14.08 -4.00
N ASP A 91 4.67 -15.16 -3.87
CA ASP A 91 4.22 -15.96 -5.02
C ASP A 91 3.29 -15.13 -5.94
N TYR A 92 2.41 -14.33 -5.35
CA TYR A 92 1.56 -13.41 -6.11
C TYR A 92 2.41 -12.38 -6.86
N LYS A 93 3.38 -11.78 -6.19
CA LYS A 93 4.30 -10.80 -6.80
C LYS A 93 5.14 -11.43 -7.91
N MET A 94 5.63 -12.65 -7.74
CA MET A 94 6.35 -13.38 -8.79
C MET A 94 5.48 -13.62 -10.03
N LYS A 95 4.19 -13.94 -9.85
CA LYS A 95 3.23 -14.04 -10.95
C LYS A 95 3.07 -12.72 -11.69
N LEU A 96 2.94 -11.60 -10.95
CA LEU A 96 2.85 -10.26 -11.56
C LEU A 96 4.13 -9.86 -12.31
N MET A 97 5.30 -10.26 -11.81
CA MET A 97 6.58 -10.04 -12.52
C MET A 97 6.65 -10.84 -13.83
N GLN A 98 6.16 -12.08 -13.84
CA GLN A 98 6.05 -12.88 -15.06
C GLN A 98 5.07 -12.24 -16.06
N GLU A 99 3.93 -11.74 -15.58
CA GLU A 99 2.96 -11.01 -16.41
C GLU A 99 3.58 -9.73 -16.99
N ALA A 100 4.32 -8.98 -16.17
CA ALA A 100 5.05 -7.78 -16.62
C ALA A 100 6.04 -8.10 -17.75
N ASN A 101 6.80 -9.18 -17.61
CA ASN A 101 7.76 -9.64 -18.62
C ASN A 101 7.09 -10.09 -19.92
N GLN A 102 5.92 -10.75 -19.83
CA GLN A 102 5.24 -11.33 -20.99
C GLN A 102 4.35 -10.33 -21.73
N LYS A 103 3.69 -9.43 -20.98
CA LYS A 103 2.62 -8.55 -21.50
C LYS A 103 2.93 -7.07 -21.40
N GLY A 104 4.03 -6.69 -20.71
CA GLY A 104 4.31 -5.29 -20.41
C GLY A 104 3.35 -4.66 -19.40
N THR A 105 2.51 -5.45 -18.72
CA THR A 105 1.53 -4.95 -17.75
C THR A 105 2.25 -4.53 -16.47
N PRO A 106 2.09 -3.29 -15.97
CA PRO A 106 2.80 -2.85 -14.79
C PRO A 106 2.39 -3.61 -13.53
N PHE A 107 3.32 -3.73 -12.60
CA PHE A 107 3.16 -4.39 -11.31
C PHE A 107 2.16 -3.62 -10.44
N THR A 108 2.43 -2.32 -10.22
CA THR A 108 1.52 -1.38 -9.58
C THR A 108 0.74 -0.65 -10.68
N ARG A 109 -0.59 -0.71 -10.60
CA ARG A 109 -1.48 -0.37 -11.72
C ARG A 109 -2.45 0.74 -11.33
N PRO A 110 -2.65 1.74 -12.18
CA PRO A 110 -3.83 2.60 -12.06
C PRO A 110 -5.11 1.76 -12.33
N MET A 111 -6.19 2.12 -11.67
CA MET A 111 -7.45 1.36 -11.69
C MET A 111 -8.03 1.19 -13.11
N ILE A 112 -7.78 2.15 -13.99
CA ILE A 112 -8.24 2.12 -15.39
C ILE A 112 -7.83 0.85 -16.14
N LEU A 113 -6.70 0.22 -15.79
CA LEU A 113 -6.26 -1.01 -16.47
C LEU A 113 -7.17 -2.21 -16.20
N HIS A 114 -7.91 -2.19 -15.09
CA HIS A 114 -8.87 -3.25 -14.73
C HIS A 114 -10.33 -2.83 -14.88
N PHE A 115 -10.60 -1.52 -14.86
CA PHE A 115 -11.94 -0.96 -14.94
C PHE A 115 -12.01 0.15 -16.02
N PRO A 116 -11.75 -0.19 -17.31
CA PRO A 116 -11.60 0.81 -18.38
C PRO A 116 -12.90 1.55 -18.72
N HIS A 117 -14.05 0.96 -18.39
CA HIS A 117 -15.37 1.55 -18.64
C HIS A 117 -15.91 2.36 -17.45
N ASP A 118 -15.23 2.31 -16.31
CA ASP A 118 -15.59 3.06 -15.10
C ASP A 118 -14.99 4.48 -15.19
N ALA A 119 -15.86 5.48 -15.28
CA ALA A 119 -15.45 6.88 -15.41
C ALA A 119 -14.66 7.39 -14.18
N ARG A 120 -14.99 6.88 -12.97
CA ARG A 120 -14.28 7.26 -11.75
C ARG A 120 -12.91 6.57 -11.67
N ALA A 121 -12.81 5.30 -12.03
CA ALA A 121 -11.55 4.58 -12.08
C ALA A 121 -10.53 5.18 -13.04
N ARG A 122 -11.00 5.85 -14.12
CA ARG A 122 -10.15 6.53 -15.10
C ARG A 122 -9.40 7.73 -14.52
N ILE A 123 -10.00 8.43 -13.59
CA ILE A 123 -9.46 9.68 -13.01
C ILE A 123 -8.93 9.47 -11.59
N GLU A 124 -9.11 8.29 -11.03
CA GLU A 124 -8.65 7.98 -9.68
C GLU A 124 -7.14 7.73 -9.68
N HIS A 125 -6.38 8.62 -9.04
CA HIS A 125 -4.92 8.58 -8.97
C HIS A 125 -4.38 8.57 -7.54
N SER A 126 -5.26 8.54 -6.55
CA SER A 126 -4.91 8.55 -5.13
C SER A 126 -4.94 7.17 -4.49
N GLN A 127 -5.29 6.14 -5.26
CA GLN A 127 -5.27 4.72 -4.90
C GLN A 127 -4.82 3.90 -6.12
N PHE A 128 -4.42 2.66 -5.90
CA PHE A 128 -3.86 1.82 -6.96
C PHE A 128 -4.19 0.34 -6.75
N MET A 129 -3.97 -0.43 -7.82
CA MET A 129 -4.04 -1.88 -7.80
C MET A 129 -2.64 -2.48 -7.76
N LEU A 130 -2.42 -3.50 -6.94
CA LEU A 130 -1.33 -4.45 -7.11
C LEU A 130 -1.90 -5.66 -7.87
N GLY A 131 -1.50 -5.80 -9.13
CA GLY A 131 -2.17 -6.74 -10.02
C GLY A 131 -3.66 -6.47 -10.14
N GLU A 132 -4.46 -7.52 -10.33
CA GLU A 132 -5.93 -7.41 -10.43
C GLU A 132 -6.67 -7.70 -9.13
N ASN A 133 -5.98 -8.26 -8.11
CA ASN A 133 -6.60 -8.83 -6.92
C ASN A 133 -6.56 -7.91 -5.70
N LEU A 134 -5.68 -6.90 -5.67
CA LEU A 134 -5.45 -6.09 -4.49
C LEU A 134 -5.55 -4.60 -4.81
N LEU A 135 -6.37 -3.88 -4.05
CA LEU A 135 -6.49 -2.42 -4.10
C LEU A 135 -5.91 -1.83 -2.82
N MET A 136 -5.09 -0.80 -2.96
CA MET A 136 -4.56 -0.02 -1.85
C MET A 136 -4.88 1.46 -2.01
N ALA A 137 -5.35 2.08 -0.91
CA ALA A 137 -5.58 3.52 -0.79
C ALA A 137 -4.74 4.09 0.36
N PRO A 138 -3.49 4.50 0.09
CA PRO A 138 -2.56 4.96 1.12
C PRO A 138 -2.96 6.30 1.71
N ILE A 139 -2.59 6.53 2.96
CA ILE A 139 -2.67 7.85 3.61
C ILE A 139 -1.45 8.68 3.17
N PHE A 140 -1.70 9.92 2.74
CA PHE A 140 -0.68 10.86 2.25
C PHE A 140 -0.55 12.13 3.10
N ARG A 141 -1.40 12.30 4.11
CA ARG A 141 -1.40 13.48 4.95
C ARG A 141 -1.05 13.10 6.36
N GLU A 142 -0.08 13.79 6.92
CA GLU A 142 0.31 13.70 8.31
C GLU A 142 -0.90 13.88 9.26
N GLY A 143 -0.93 13.12 10.33
CA GLY A 143 -1.98 13.17 11.36
C GLY A 143 -3.37 12.73 10.88
N THR A 144 -3.45 12.01 9.74
CA THR A 144 -4.72 11.54 9.18
C THR A 144 -4.80 10.00 9.30
N ASP A 145 -5.93 9.51 9.80
CA ASP A 145 -6.20 8.08 10.00
C ASP A 145 -7.44 7.57 9.25
N SER A 146 -7.95 8.36 8.30
CA SER A 146 -9.07 7.99 7.44
C SER A 146 -9.01 8.70 6.10
N ARG A 147 -9.71 8.16 5.11
CA ARG A 147 -9.91 8.80 3.81
C ARG A 147 -11.06 8.19 3.04
N ASN A 148 -11.50 8.89 1.98
CA ASN A 148 -12.43 8.32 1.01
C ASN A 148 -11.73 7.30 0.13
N VAL A 149 -12.42 6.18 -0.15
CA VAL A 149 -11.94 5.10 -1.02
C VAL A 149 -13.00 4.78 -2.06
N TYR A 150 -12.57 4.60 -3.29
CA TYR A 150 -13.43 4.18 -4.37
C TYR A 150 -13.21 2.69 -4.69
N LEU A 151 -14.27 1.91 -4.60
CA LEU A 151 -14.32 0.52 -5.01
C LEU A 151 -14.99 0.43 -6.39
N ALA A 152 -14.23 0.04 -7.40
CA ALA A 152 -14.77 -0.16 -8.74
C ALA A 152 -15.44 -1.53 -8.86
N GLY A 153 -16.42 -1.63 -9.75
CA GLY A 153 -17.20 -2.87 -9.97
C GLY A 153 -17.48 -3.17 -11.45
N PRO A 154 -18.18 -4.28 -11.72
CA PRO A 154 -18.70 -5.24 -10.73
C PRO A 154 -17.63 -6.09 -10.05
N ALA A 155 -17.66 -6.15 -8.72
CA ALA A 155 -16.71 -6.93 -7.91
C ALA A 155 -17.22 -7.13 -6.49
N THR A 156 -16.71 -8.16 -5.81
CA THR A 156 -16.80 -8.27 -4.34
C THR A 156 -15.41 -8.02 -3.77
N TRP A 157 -15.30 -6.97 -2.97
CA TRP A 157 -14.10 -6.56 -2.29
C TRP A 157 -14.14 -6.96 -0.81
N LYS A 158 -13.08 -7.54 -0.30
CA LYS A 158 -12.93 -7.89 1.11
C LYS A 158 -11.87 -7.01 1.74
N HIS A 159 -12.24 -6.29 2.80
CA HIS A 159 -11.27 -5.47 3.55
C HIS A 159 -10.30 -6.39 4.30
N LEU A 160 -9.00 -6.17 4.09
CA LEU A 160 -7.94 -7.08 4.55
C LEU A 160 -7.96 -7.29 6.07
N TRP A 161 -8.16 -6.22 6.84
CA TRP A 161 -8.01 -6.27 8.29
C TRP A 161 -9.25 -6.74 9.03
N THR A 162 -10.43 -6.42 8.53
CA THR A 162 -11.70 -6.74 9.21
C THR A 162 -12.47 -7.89 8.56
N GLY A 163 -12.03 -8.35 7.40
CA GLY A 163 -12.76 -9.37 6.64
C GLY A 163 -14.10 -8.90 6.07
N LYS A 164 -14.50 -7.64 6.29
CA LYS A 164 -15.78 -7.10 5.80
C LYS A 164 -15.82 -7.09 4.28
N GLU A 165 -16.92 -7.61 3.73
CA GLU A 165 -17.14 -7.67 2.29
C GLU A 165 -18.04 -6.55 1.80
N PHE A 166 -17.75 -6.08 0.57
CA PHE A 166 -18.48 -5.04 -0.14
C PHE A 166 -18.74 -5.53 -1.56
N THR A 167 -20.01 -5.84 -1.85
CA THR A 167 -20.42 -6.18 -3.23
C THR A 167 -20.77 -4.90 -3.96
N VAL A 168 -20.08 -4.66 -5.06
CA VAL A 168 -20.14 -3.42 -5.84
C VAL A 168 -20.62 -3.76 -7.25
N ASP A 169 -21.61 -3.02 -7.74
CA ASP A 169 -22.11 -3.12 -9.11
C ASP A 169 -21.23 -2.31 -10.10
N SER A 170 -21.68 -2.21 -11.35
CA SER A 170 -20.97 -1.48 -12.42
C SER A 170 -20.85 0.03 -12.19
N ASN A 171 -21.60 0.61 -11.24
CA ASN A 171 -21.52 2.04 -10.91
C ASN A 171 -20.40 2.36 -9.92
N GLY A 172 -19.81 1.32 -9.30
CA GLY A 172 -18.82 1.49 -8.25
C GLY A 172 -19.43 1.97 -6.92
N MET A 173 -18.59 2.09 -5.90
CA MET A 173 -18.99 2.54 -4.57
C MET A 173 -17.90 3.43 -3.97
N THR A 174 -18.28 4.56 -3.38
CA THR A 174 -17.37 5.36 -2.56
C THR A 174 -17.64 5.10 -1.09
N LEU A 175 -16.62 4.65 -0.37
CA LEU A 175 -16.63 4.58 1.09
C LEU A 175 -16.06 5.90 1.62
N PHE A 176 -16.84 6.63 2.39
CA PHE A 176 -16.45 7.92 2.96
C PHE A 176 -15.80 7.72 4.33
N ASP A 177 -14.76 8.51 4.62
CA ASP A 177 -14.03 8.53 5.89
C ASP A 177 -13.66 7.12 6.40
N PHE A 178 -13.21 6.27 5.47
CA PHE A 178 -12.84 4.89 5.79
C PHE A 178 -11.58 4.88 6.66
N SER A 179 -11.67 4.21 7.80
CA SER A 179 -10.61 4.17 8.81
C SER A 179 -9.33 3.51 8.31
N ALA A 180 -8.20 4.11 8.64
CA ALA A 180 -6.85 3.66 8.29
C ALA A 180 -5.85 4.00 9.41
N PRO A 181 -6.01 3.48 10.63
CA PRO A 181 -5.03 3.71 11.67
C PRO A 181 -3.67 3.16 11.25
N ILE A 182 -2.60 3.73 11.81
CA ILE A 182 -1.24 3.22 11.55
C ILE A 182 -1.18 1.73 11.89
N GLY A 183 -0.65 0.93 10.97
CA GLY A 183 -0.61 -0.53 11.08
C GLY A 183 -1.79 -1.25 10.40
N GLN A 184 -2.81 -0.53 9.97
CA GLN A 184 -3.95 -1.07 9.21
C GLN A 184 -4.29 -0.16 8.01
N PRO A 185 -3.39 -0.04 7.02
CA PRO A 185 -3.65 0.75 5.82
C PRO A 185 -4.87 0.22 5.07
N ILE A 186 -5.54 1.08 4.32
CA ILE A 186 -6.71 0.67 3.55
C ILE A 186 -6.29 -0.26 2.41
N VAL A 187 -6.55 -1.54 2.60
CA VAL A 187 -6.30 -2.60 1.62
C VAL A 187 -7.55 -3.43 1.44
N PHE A 188 -7.95 -3.60 0.20
CA PHE A 188 -9.03 -4.50 -0.19
C PHE A 188 -8.49 -5.58 -1.11
N THR A 189 -9.00 -6.79 -0.96
CA THR A 189 -8.68 -7.94 -1.78
C THR A 189 -9.92 -8.41 -2.53
N ARG A 190 -9.73 -9.02 -3.69
CA ARG A 190 -10.77 -9.78 -4.41
C ARG A 190 -10.16 -11.02 -5.04
N ASP A 191 -10.89 -12.11 -5.00
CA ASP A 191 -10.54 -13.30 -5.76
C ASP A 191 -10.92 -13.13 -7.23
N THR A 192 -10.10 -13.67 -8.10
CA THR A 192 -10.35 -13.76 -9.53
C THR A 192 -10.20 -15.20 -10.01
N GLU A 193 -10.54 -15.47 -11.24
CA GLU A 193 -10.30 -16.80 -11.83
C GLU A 193 -8.79 -17.14 -11.89
N SER A 194 -7.97 -16.10 -12.07
CA SER A 194 -6.53 -16.26 -12.24
C SER A 194 -5.77 -16.47 -10.94
N PHE A 195 -6.31 -15.98 -9.81
CA PHE A 195 -5.65 -16.06 -8.50
C PHE A 195 -6.63 -15.90 -7.33
N LYS A 196 -6.48 -16.76 -6.34
CA LYS A 196 -7.24 -16.74 -5.08
C LYS A 196 -6.43 -16.08 -3.98
N ILE A 197 -6.48 -14.75 -3.93
CA ILE A 197 -5.69 -13.99 -2.95
C ILE A 197 -6.18 -14.20 -1.52
N SER A 198 -7.44 -14.61 -1.34
CA SER A 198 -7.99 -14.98 -0.03
C SER A 198 -7.26 -16.13 0.64
N GLU A 199 -6.62 -17.02 -0.13
CA GLU A 199 -5.83 -18.14 0.39
C GLU A 199 -4.53 -17.66 1.08
N LEU A 200 -4.03 -16.47 0.77
CA LEU A 200 -2.86 -15.89 1.42
C LEU A 200 -3.18 -15.25 2.77
N PHE A 201 -4.46 -14.89 2.99
CA PHE A 201 -4.93 -14.16 4.17
C PHE A 201 -6.10 -14.93 4.80
N THR A 202 -5.78 -16.00 5.52
CA THR A 202 -6.77 -16.82 6.24
C THR A 202 -7.29 -16.10 7.49
N GLU A 203 -8.37 -16.60 8.12
CA GLU A 203 -9.04 -16.01 9.28
C GLU A 203 -8.12 -15.76 10.49
N GLU A 204 -7.06 -16.56 10.64
CA GLU A 204 -6.05 -16.41 11.68
C GLU A 204 -5.34 -15.05 11.63
N TYR A 205 -5.19 -14.47 10.44
CA TYR A 205 -4.58 -13.16 10.24
C TYR A 205 -5.50 -12.00 10.63
N ALA A 206 -6.81 -12.16 10.43
CA ALA A 206 -7.81 -11.18 10.85
C ALA A 206 -7.94 -11.14 12.39
N SER A 207 -7.86 -12.30 13.07
CA SER A 207 -7.95 -12.39 14.52
C SER A 207 -6.71 -11.85 15.26
N GLU A 208 -5.51 -12.00 14.69
CA GLU A 208 -4.29 -11.39 15.24
C GLU A 208 -4.30 -9.86 15.16
N SER A 209 -4.98 -9.29 14.17
CA SER A 209 -5.11 -7.83 14.05
C SER A 209 -6.02 -7.23 15.12
N GLU A 210 -6.99 -7.97 15.64
CA GLU A 210 -7.84 -7.55 16.76
C GLU A 210 -7.18 -7.76 18.13
N GLN A 211 -6.31 -8.77 18.27
CA GLN A 211 -5.64 -9.07 19.54
C GLN A 211 -4.43 -8.18 19.83
N ASN A 212 -3.79 -7.61 18.80
CA ASN A 212 -2.67 -6.67 18.97
C ASN A 212 -3.07 -5.22 19.23
N VAL A 213 -4.37 -4.92 19.37
CA VAL A 213 -4.89 -3.69 19.96
C VAL A 213 -4.96 -3.85 21.50
N ILE A 214 -3.94 -4.43 22.12
CA ILE A 214 -3.79 -4.38 23.58
C ILE A 214 -3.03 -3.11 23.92
N PHE A 215 -3.78 -2.09 24.27
CA PHE A 215 -3.52 -1.05 25.25
C PHE A 215 -2.19 -1.19 25.98
N ILE A 216 -1.22 -0.36 25.63
CA ILE A 216 -0.25 0.11 26.61
C ILE A 216 -0.93 1.31 27.28
N GLN A 217 -1.42 1.06 28.50
CA GLN A 217 -1.79 2.11 29.44
C GLN A 217 -0.55 2.83 29.95
#